data_7c8fa78ef59e6c324d57fc65efa49220
#
_entry.id   7c8fa78ef59e6c324d57fc65efa49220
#
_cell.length_a   1.000
_cell.length_b   1.000
_cell.length_c   1.000
_cell.angle_alpha   90.00
_cell.angle_beta   90.00
_cell.angle_gamma   90.00
#
_symmetry.space_group_name_H-M   'P 1'
#
loop_
_entity.id
_entity.type
_entity.pdbx_description
1 polymer ?
#
loop_
_entity_poly.entity_id
_entity_poly.type
_entity_poly.pdbx_seq_one_letter_code
_entity_poly.pdbx_strand_id
1 'polypeptide(L)'
;CPFEVIDTMYKDAFTKFEPEYILPFLKNVASSYINNDVRLSDGRIGKVVLINENALSLPIVQCEDEFIDLSKTRGLTVSAIL
;
A
#
# COMPACT_ATOMS: atom_id res chain seq x y z
N CYS A 1 0.91 -10.83 2.99
CA CYS A 1 0.92 -9.40 3.33
C CYS A 1 -0.33 -8.73 2.78
N PRO A 2 -1.06 -7.92 3.57
CA PRO A 2 -2.28 -7.27 3.10
C PRO A 2 -2.09 -6.40 1.88
N PHE A 3 -0.94 -5.73 1.72
CA PHE A 3 -0.69 -4.89 0.56
C PHE A 3 -0.51 -5.70 -0.72
N GLU A 4 -0.06 -6.95 -0.63
CA GLU A 4 -0.02 -7.84 -1.79
C GLU A 4 -1.43 -8.23 -2.22
N VAL A 5 -2.32 -8.52 -1.27
CA VAL A 5 -3.72 -8.82 -1.55
C VAL A 5 -4.41 -7.61 -2.18
N ILE A 6 -4.16 -6.41 -1.64
CA ILE A 6 -4.71 -5.17 -2.19
C ILE A 6 -4.25 -4.98 -3.64
N ASP A 7 -2.97 -5.22 -3.92
CA ASP A 7 -2.43 -5.10 -5.28
C ASP A 7 -3.14 -6.05 -6.25
N THR A 8 -3.31 -7.30 -5.85
CA THR A 8 -3.99 -8.30 -6.66
C THR A 8 -5.44 -7.90 -6.94
N MET A 9 -6.18 -7.50 -5.90
CA MET A 9 -7.57 -7.09 -6.06
C MET A 9 -7.70 -5.81 -6.88
N TYR A 10 -6.77 -4.87 -6.74
CA TYR A 10 -6.76 -3.63 -7.52
C TYR A 10 -6.60 -3.94 -9.02
N LYS A 11 -5.67 -4.84 -9.36
CA LYS A 11 -5.44 -5.25 -10.75
C LYS A 11 -6.66 -5.95 -11.34
N ASP A 12 -7.39 -6.70 -10.53
CA ASP A 12 -8.58 -7.43 -10.96
C ASP A 12 -9.85 -6.58 -10.96
N ALA A 13 -9.80 -5.38 -10.37
CA ALA A 13 -10.99 -4.55 -10.16
C ALA A 13 -11.73 -4.20 -11.44
N PHE A 14 -11.01 -4.03 -12.55
CA PHE A 14 -11.60 -3.63 -13.84
C PHE A 14 -12.02 -4.81 -14.70
N THR A 15 -11.73 -6.04 -14.29
CA THR A 15 -12.05 -7.25 -15.07
C THR A 15 -13.00 -8.20 -14.35
N LYS A 16 -12.89 -8.32 -13.01
CA LYS A 16 -13.64 -9.30 -12.23
C LYS A 16 -14.67 -8.69 -11.27
N PHE A 17 -14.53 -7.41 -10.95
CA PHE A 17 -15.38 -6.72 -9.98
C PHE A 17 -15.91 -5.43 -10.59
N GLU A 18 -16.95 -4.87 -9.95
CA GLU A 18 -17.44 -3.54 -10.29
C GLU A 18 -16.52 -2.51 -9.63
N PRO A 19 -15.75 -1.70 -10.42
CA PRO A 19 -14.81 -0.74 -9.83
C PRO A 19 -15.46 0.25 -8.88
N GLU A 20 -16.72 0.66 -9.14
CA GLU A 20 -17.46 1.58 -8.28
C GLU A 20 -17.59 1.12 -6.85
N TYR A 21 -17.61 -0.20 -6.63
CA TYR A 21 -17.78 -0.79 -5.32
C TYR A 21 -16.46 -1.25 -4.71
N ILE A 22 -15.60 -1.86 -5.54
CA ILE A 22 -14.38 -2.48 -5.01
C ILE A 22 -13.29 -1.44 -4.72
N LEU A 23 -13.17 -0.37 -5.51
CA LEU A 23 -12.11 0.62 -5.30
C LEU A 23 -12.28 1.38 -3.98
N PRO A 24 -13.49 1.87 -3.60
CA PRO A 24 -13.68 2.47 -2.29
C PRO A 24 -13.39 1.50 -1.14
N PHE A 25 -13.76 0.23 -1.30
CA PHE A 25 -13.47 -0.79 -0.30
C PHE A 25 -11.96 -0.98 -0.11
N LEU A 26 -11.22 -1.11 -1.21
CA LEU A 26 -9.76 -1.28 -1.16
C LEU A 26 -9.09 -0.05 -0.57
N LYS A 27 -9.57 1.14 -0.89
CA LYS A 27 -9.04 2.38 -0.31
C LYS A 27 -9.24 2.40 1.21
N ASN A 28 -10.40 1.98 1.69
CA ASN A 28 -10.67 1.91 3.12
C ASN A 28 -9.77 0.88 3.81
N VAL A 29 -9.58 -0.28 3.19
CA VAL A 29 -8.68 -1.31 3.74
C VAL A 29 -7.26 -0.80 3.81
N ALA A 30 -6.76 -0.20 2.73
CA ALA A 30 -5.40 0.36 2.71
C ALA A 30 -5.24 1.46 3.76
N SER A 31 -6.23 2.35 3.89
CA SER A 31 -6.19 3.46 4.84
C SER A 31 -6.19 2.99 6.30
N SER A 32 -6.72 1.79 6.57
CA SER A 32 -6.72 1.23 7.93
C SER A 32 -5.31 0.94 8.44
N TYR A 33 -4.32 0.87 7.54
CA TYR A 33 -2.92 0.60 7.91
C TYR A 33 -2.11 1.88 8.14
N ILE A 34 -2.70 3.06 7.96
CA ILE A 34 -2.01 4.31 8.30
C ILE A 34 -1.61 4.27 9.78
N ASN A 35 -0.38 4.68 10.08
CA ASN A 35 0.28 4.63 11.39
C ASN A 35 0.76 3.24 11.82
N ASN A 36 0.54 2.21 11.03
CA ASN A 36 1.12 0.89 11.30
C ASN A 36 2.58 0.86 10.86
N ASP A 37 3.41 0.13 11.62
CA ASP A 37 4.78 -0.14 11.22
C ASP A 37 4.80 -1.26 10.19
N VAL A 38 5.67 -1.13 9.21
CA VAL A 38 5.80 -2.10 8.13
C VAL A 38 7.27 -2.38 7.85
N ARG A 39 7.54 -3.58 7.33
CA ARG A 39 8.87 -3.90 6.79
C ARG A 39 8.82 -3.75 5.28
N LEU A 40 9.79 -3.05 4.73
CA LEU A 40 9.93 -2.91 3.28
C LEU A 40 10.69 -4.09 2.68
N SER A 41 10.61 -4.22 1.37
CA SER A 41 11.25 -5.34 0.65
C SER A 41 12.78 -5.35 0.77
N ASP A 42 13.39 -4.21 1.08
CA ASP A 42 14.84 -4.10 1.33
C ASP A 42 15.22 -4.34 2.80
N GLY A 43 14.26 -4.64 3.67
CA GLY A 43 14.48 -4.92 5.09
C GLY A 43 14.32 -3.74 6.03
N ARG A 44 14.17 -2.52 5.50
CA ARG A 44 13.97 -1.35 6.36
C ARG A 44 12.59 -1.37 7.02
N ILE A 45 12.50 -0.76 8.20
CA ILE A 45 11.24 -0.59 8.92
C ILE A 45 10.77 0.84 8.73
N GLY A 46 9.51 1.00 8.36
CA GLY A 46 8.89 2.30 8.21
C GLY A 46 7.48 2.32 8.77
N LYS A 47 6.86 3.48 8.77
CA LYS A 47 5.48 3.67 9.20
C LYS A 47 4.67 4.18 8.01
N VAL A 48 3.51 3.57 7.76
CA VAL A 48 2.61 4.06 6.71
C VAL A 48 2.03 5.40 7.16
N VAL A 49 2.22 6.45 6.37
CA VAL A 49 1.75 7.80 6.71
C VAL A 49 0.64 8.28 5.78
N LEU A 50 0.66 7.91 4.51
CA LEU A 50 -0.37 8.27 3.56
C LEU A 50 -0.59 7.15 2.54
N ILE A 51 -1.79 7.09 1.99
CA ILE A 51 -2.16 6.13 0.95
C ILE A 51 -2.21 6.84 -0.40
N ASN A 52 -1.65 6.22 -1.42
CA ASN A 52 -1.76 6.68 -2.81
C ASN A 52 -3.03 6.14 -3.43
N GLU A 53 -3.96 7.01 -3.81
CA GLU A 53 -5.24 6.58 -4.37
C GLU A 53 -5.09 5.83 -5.70
N ASN A 54 -4.06 6.17 -6.47
CA ASN A 54 -3.80 5.54 -7.77
C ASN A 54 -2.85 4.34 -7.69
N ALA A 55 -2.32 4.05 -6.51
CA ALA A 55 -1.41 2.93 -6.26
C ALA A 55 -1.56 2.47 -4.82
N LEU A 56 -2.70 1.85 -4.51
CA LEU A 56 -3.10 1.52 -3.14
C LEU A 56 -2.13 0.57 -2.42
N SER A 57 -1.43 -0.28 -3.18
CA SER A 57 -0.45 -1.21 -2.60
C SER A 57 0.91 -0.58 -2.35
N LEU A 58 1.13 0.66 -2.78
CA LEU A 58 2.40 1.36 -2.70
C LEU A 58 2.22 2.68 -1.94
N PRO A 59 2.06 2.62 -0.61
CA PRO A 59 1.82 3.82 0.19
C PRO A 59 3.08 4.67 0.35
N ILE A 60 2.90 5.85 0.93
CA ILE A 60 4.03 6.67 1.40
C ILE A 60 4.34 6.22 2.81
N VAL A 61 5.60 5.89 3.07
CA VAL A 61 6.08 5.45 4.38
C VAL A 61 7.14 6.41 4.91
N GLN A 62 7.23 6.51 6.23
CA GLN A 62 8.29 7.27 6.89
C GLN A 62 9.30 6.28 7.48
N CYS A 63 10.53 6.36 6.99
CA CYS A 63 11.67 5.60 7.51
C CYS A 63 12.60 6.59 8.19
N GLU A 64 12.66 6.56 9.53
CA GLU A 64 13.40 7.53 10.32
C GLU A 64 12.90 8.95 10.02
N ASP A 65 13.73 9.83 9.47
CA ASP A 65 13.34 11.19 9.13
C ASP A 65 13.00 11.37 7.65
N GLU A 66 12.94 10.28 6.89
CA GLU A 66 12.74 10.33 5.44
C GLU A 66 11.37 9.81 5.07
N PHE A 67 10.67 10.53 4.18
CA PHE A 67 9.42 10.06 3.59
C PHE A 67 9.71 9.43 2.25
N ILE A 68 9.23 8.20 2.04
CA ILE A 68 9.45 7.44 0.82
C ILE A 68 8.09 7.13 0.19
N ASP A 69 7.87 7.62 -1.03
CA ASP A 69 6.69 7.29 -1.81
C ASP A 69 7.00 6.03 -2.62
N LEU A 70 6.44 4.90 -2.18
CA LEU A 70 6.73 3.62 -2.83
C LEU A 70 6.22 3.56 -4.26
N SER A 71 5.21 4.36 -4.62
CA SER A 71 4.71 4.40 -5.99
C SER A 71 5.70 5.06 -6.96
N LYS A 72 6.65 5.82 -6.43
CA LYS A 72 7.69 6.51 -7.22
C LYS A 72 9.07 5.89 -7.05
N THR A 73 9.18 4.81 -6.29
CA THR A 73 10.44 4.14 -6.00
C THR A 73 10.41 2.74 -6.58
N ARG A 74 11.16 2.52 -7.66
CA ARG A 74 11.17 1.25 -8.37
C ARG A 74 11.69 0.12 -7.48
N GLY A 75 10.96 -0.99 -7.46
CA GLY A 75 11.42 -2.22 -6.80
C GLY A 75 11.29 -2.24 -5.29
N LEU A 76 10.71 -1.20 -4.69
CA LEU A 76 10.54 -1.13 -3.24
C LEU A 76 9.05 -1.29 -2.89
N THR A 77 8.74 -2.30 -2.09
CA THR A 77 7.36 -2.64 -1.72
C THR A 77 7.27 -2.91 -0.23
N VAL A 78 6.04 -3.02 0.28
CA VAL A 78 5.79 -3.47 1.66
C VAL A 78 5.84 -5.00 1.68
N SER A 79 6.72 -5.57 2.48
CA SER A 79 6.84 -7.03 2.60
C SER A 79 6.06 -7.61 3.77
N ALA A 80 5.82 -6.84 4.82
CA ALA A 80 5.09 -7.31 6.00
C ALA A 80 4.53 -6.15 6.80
N ILE A 81 3.41 -6.39 7.48
CA ILE A 81 2.86 -5.52 8.53
C ILE A 81 3.45 -6.00 9.85
N LEU A 82 3.92 -5.09 10.66
CA LEU A 82 4.55 -5.42 11.95
C LEU A 82 3.61 -5.20 13.14
#